data_223fe6710d1885a988719de9700d6035
#
_entry.id   223fe6710d1885a988719de9700d6035
#
_cell.length_a   1.000
_cell.length_b   1.000
_cell.length_c   1.000
_cell.angle_alpha   90.00
_cell.angle_beta   90.00
_cell.angle_gamma   90.00
#
_symmetry.space_group_name_H-M   'P 1'
#
loop_
_entity.id
_entity.type
_entity.pdbx_description
1 polymer ?
#
loop_
_entity_poly.entity_id
_entity_poly.type
_entity_poly.pdbx_seq_one_letter_code
_entity_poly.pdbx_strand_id
1 'polypeptide(L)'
;MSRLSISKRALVAIFAALAVALTAGVVATAKQSGDHSPGFARQLASARLATAKYATDLDQAKADGYQIITRDIPNMGWHFMNPKVQDFDVRRPPILVYEKTGPTTWQLAALEWVFPKKPAKPPFPSARYGSFPAACHYADGTFVPQASQDRCAKTAPDTGAAFTFWHPDLVTLHVWLWYPNPDGFFASTNPLVKPFNGE
;
A
#
# COMPACT_ATOMS: atom_id res chain seq x y z
N MET A 1 59.30 -54.72 -24.48
CA MET A 1 58.02 -54.83 -25.16
C MET A 1 57.09 -55.65 -24.21
N SER A 2 56.35 -55.02 -23.38
CA SER A 2 55.45 -55.67 -22.45
C SER A 2 54.07 -55.09 -22.64
N ARG A 3 53.12 -55.93 -23.07
CA ARG A 3 51.73 -55.60 -23.25
C ARG A 3 51.00 -55.71 -21.93
N LEU A 4 50.45 -54.62 -21.42
CA LEU A 4 49.54 -54.67 -20.30
C LEU A 4 48.14 -55.02 -20.82
N SER A 5 47.64 -56.13 -20.35
CA SER A 5 46.24 -56.58 -20.53
C SER A 5 45.34 -55.87 -19.54
N ILE A 6 44.38 -55.11 -20.05
CA ILE A 6 43.36 -54.51 -19.21
C ILE A 6 42.18 -55.46 -19.05
N SER A 7 42.05 -55.97 -17.83
CA SER A 7 40.95 -56.85 -17.41
C SER A 7 39.62 -56.07 -17.36
N LYS A 8 38.64 -56.57 -18.12
CA LYS A 8 37.25 -56.19 -18.02
C LYS A 8 36.67 -56.82 -16.76
N ARG A 9 36.46 -56.05 -15.72
CA ARG A 9 35.46 -56.42 -14.68
C ARG A 9 35.07 -55.22 -13.83
N ALA A 10 33.73 -55.12 -13.65
CA ALA A 10 32.99 -54.40 -12.63
C ALA A 10 32.74 -52.89 -12.88
N LEU A 11 31.73 -52.60 -13.72
CA LEU A 11 30.85 -51.47 -13.51
C LEU A 11 30.03 -51.75 -12.23
N VAL A 12 30.38 -51.15 -11.12
CA VAL A 12 29.47 -51.02 -9.98
C VAL A 12 28.77 -49.70 -10.10
N ALA A 13 27.49 -49.74 -10.45
CA ALA A 13 26.62 -48.60 -10.43
C ALA A 13 26.34 -48.18 -8.99
N ILE A 14 26.98 -47.11 -8.55
CA ILE A 14 26.64 -46.42 -7.29
C ILE A 14 25.50 -45.46 -7.61
N PHE A 15 24.27 -45.87 -7.43
CA PHE A 15 23.15 -44.97 -7.34
C PHE A 15 23.24 -44.27 -5.99
N ALA A 16 23.85 -43.07 -5.98
CA ALA A 16 23.71 -42.17 -4.87
C ALA A 16 22.29 -41.63 -4.91
N ALA A 17 21.42 -42.16 -4.05
CA ALA A 17 20.11 -41.63 -3.77
C ALA A 17 20.28 -40.25 -3.12
N LEU A 18 20.15 -39.20 -3.92
CA LEU A 18 20.08 -37.81 -3.43
C LEU A 18 18.71 -37.66 -2.77
N ALA A 19 18.65 -37.86 -1.46
CA ALA A 19 17.49 -37.52 -0.65
C ALA A 19 17.40 -35.99 -0.63
N VAL A 20 16.60 -35.41 -1.53
CA VAL A 20 16.18 -34.02 -1.44
C VAL A 20 15.23 -33.95 -0.24
N ALA A 21 15.75 -33.54 0.90
CA ALA A 21 14.92 -33.11 2.02
C ALA A 21 14.17 -31.87 1.58
N LEU A 22 12.93 -32.04 1.11
CA LEU A 22 11.97 -30.95 1.02
C LEU A 22 11.73 -30.47 2.46
N THR A 23 12.49 -29.47 2.90
CA THR A 23 12.08 -28.65 4.02
C THR A 23 10.82 -27.92 3.54
N ALA A 24 9.66 -28.43 3.94
CA ALA A 24 8.42 -27.70 3.86
C ALA A 24 8.62 -26.43 4.70
N GLY A 25 9.09 -25.36 4.05
CA GLY A 25 9.05 -24.05 4.62
C GLY A 25 7.58 -23.78 4.93
N VAL A 26 7.26 -23.70 6.21
CA VAL A 26 5.97 -23.20 6.67
C VAL A 26 5.93 -21.75 6.18
N VAL A 27 5.37 -21.55 4.99
CA VAL A 27 4.92 -20.23 4.58
C VAL A 27 3.83 -19.88 5.58
N ALA A 28 4.17 -19.05 6.55
CA ALA A 28 3.19 -18.45 7.42
C ALA A 28 2.25 -17.66 6.51
N THR A 29 1.17 -18.32 6.08
CA THR A 29 0.08 -17.63 5.41
C THR A 29 -0.47 -16.67 6.44
N ALA A 30 -0.09 -15.39 6.30
CA ALA A 30 -0.76 -14.32 7.01
C ALA A 30 -2.25 -14.58 6.86
N LYS A 31 -2.93 -14.72 7.98
CA LYS A 31 -4.36 -15.02 8.03
C LYS A 31 -5.09 -13.79 7.52
N GLN A 32 -5.08 -13.61 6.21
CA GLN A 32 -5.88 -12.61 5.53
C GLN A 32 -7.33 -13.06 5.70
N SER A 33 -7.93 -12.66 6.81
CA SER A 33 -9.35 -12.81 7.06
C SER A 33 -10.12 -11.84 6.16
N GLY A 34 -10.07 -12.10 4.86
CA GLY A 34 -10.83 -11.38 3.84
C GLY A 34 -11.93 -12.31 3.31
N ASP A 35 -13.08 -11.75 3.04
CA ASP A 35 -14.11 -12.43 2.27
C ASP A 35 -13.55 -12.82 0.89
N HIS A 36 -13.46 -14.12 0.64
CA HIS A 36 -13.00 -14.68 -0.63
C HIS A 36 -14.12 -14.79 -1.67
N SER A 37 -15.21 -14.02 -1.52
CA SER A 37 -16.29 -14.05 -2.50
C SER A 37 -15.78 -13.69 -3.89
N PRO A 38 -16.25 -14.35 -4.96
CA PRO A 38 -15.85 -14.01 -6.32
C PRO A 38 -16.14 -12.54 -6.70
N GLY A 39 -17.12 -11.91 -6.06
CA GLY A 39 -17.45 -10.50 -6.21
C GLY A 39 -16.34 -9.60 -5.67
N PHE A 40 -15.87 -9.87 -4.47
CA PHE A 40 -14.78 -9.11 -3.85
C PHE A 40 -13.47 -9.24 -4.62
N ALA A 41 -13.10 -10.47 -5.00
CA ALA A 41 -11.90 -10.71 -5.79
C ALA A 41 -11.92 -9.92 -7.12
N ARG A 42 -13.07 -9.85 -7.81
CA ARG A 42 -13.23 -9.05 -9.03
C ARG A 42 -13.08 -7.54 -8.76
N GLN A 43 -13.62 -7.04 -7.64
CA GLN A 43 -13.45 -5.63 -7.26
C GLN A 43 -11.97 -5.29 -7.05
N LEU A 44 -11.23 -6.13 -6.32
CA LEU A 44 -9.78 -5.93 -6.11
C LEU A 44 -8.99 -6.01 -7.42
N ALA A 45 -9.30 -6.96 -8.28
CA ALA A 45 -8.66 -7.07 -9.60
C ALA A 45 -8.94 -5.84 -10.46
N SER A 46 -10.17 -5.32 -10.45
CA SER A 46 -10.54 -4.09 -11.17
C SER A 46 -9.81 -2.86 -10.63
N ALA A 47 -9.70 -2.75 -9.28
CA ALA A 47 -8.95 -1.68 -8.65
C ALA A 47 -7.47 -1.74 -9.04
N ARG A 48 -6.87 -2.93 -8.96
CA ARG A 48 -5.46 -3.14 -9.29
C ARG A 48 -5.18 -2.80 -10.75
N LEU A 49 -6.01 -3.25 -11.68
CA LEU A 49 -5.86 -2.95 -13.11
C LEU A 49 -5.96 -1.44 -13.37
N ALA A 50 -6.95 -0.77 -12.78
CA ALA A 50 -7.19 0.65 -13.01
C ALA A 50 -6.09 1.55 -12.40
N THR A 51 -5.43 1.10 -11.34
CA THR A 51 -4.36 1.85 -10.66
C THR A 51 -2.95 1.39 -11.04
N ALA A 52 -2.81 0.41 -11.96
CA ALA A 52 -1.52 -0.12 -12.36
C ALA A 52 -0.56 0.93 -12.91
N LYS A 53 -1.06 1.92 -13.62
CA LYS A 53 -0.28 3.05 -14.16
C LYS A 53 0.37 3.93 -13.08
N TYR A 54 -0.09 3.83 -11.84
CA TYR A 54 0.43 4.57 -10.70
C TYR A 54 1.38 3.75 -9.82
N ALA A 55 1.55 2.45 -10.10
CA ALA A 55 2.22 1.52 -9.19
C ALA A 55 3.61 1.99 -8.76
N THR A 56 4.41 2.50 -9.69
CA THR A 56 5.76 3.05 -9.46
C THR A 56 5.94 4.44 -10.06
N ASP A 57 4.88 5.03 -10.58
CA ASP A 57 4.90 6.31 -11.29
C ASP A 57 4.00 7.34 -10.58
N LEU A 58 4.58 8.00 -9.57
CA LEU A 58 3.91 9.08 -8.86
C LEU A 58 3.68 10.29 -9.76
N ASP A 59 4.54 10.53 -10.75
CA ASP A 59 4.40 11.69 -11.64
C ASP A 59 3.20 11.51 -12.58
N GLN A 60 2.91 10.26 -13.01
CA GLN A 60 1.66 9.98 -13.70
C GLN A 60 0.44 10.23 -12.80
N ALA A 61 0.50 9.89 -11.51
CA ALA A 61 -0.59 10.19 -10.58
C ALA A 61 -0.80 11.70 -10.44
N LYS A 62 0.29 12.48 -10.32
CA LYS A 62 0.22 13.94 -10.26
C LYS A 62 -0.35 14.55 -11.56
N ALA A 63 0.07 14.04 -12.71
CA ALA A 63 -0.46 14.48 -14.02
C ALA A 63 -1.97 14.22 -14.13
N ASP A 64 -2.47 13.14 -13.52
CA ASP A 64 -3.90 12.81 -13.48
C ASP A 64 -4.66 13.57 -12.37
N GLY A 65 -3.99 14.46 -11.64
CA GLY A 65 -4.62 15.39 -10.69
C GLY A 65 -4.51 15.02 -9.22
N TYR A 66 -3.73 13.99 -8.86
CA TYR A 66 -3.44 13.68 -7.46
C TYR A 66 -2.42 14.68 -6.89
N GLN A 67 -2.74 15.25 -5.76
CA GLN A 67 -1.92 16.25 -5.06
C GLN A 67 -1.58 15.73 -3.66
N ILE A 68 -0.41 16.07 -3.17
CA ILE A 68 -0.01 15.70 -1.83
C ILE A 68 -0.97 16.31 -0.79
N ILE A 69 -1.41 15.48 0.16
CA ILE A 69 -2.22 15.93 1.30
C ILE A 69 -1.57 15.59 2.63
N THR A 70 -0.78 14.52 2.71
CA THR A 70 0.07 14.26 3.89
C THR A 70 1.46 13.86 3.45
N ARG A 71 2.46 14.30 4.21
CA ARG A 71 3.79 13.71 4.22
C ARG A 71 3.74 12.32 4.82
N ASP A 72 4.90 11.69 4.98
CA ASP A 72 5.01 10.37 5.57
C ASP A 72 4.34 10.31 6.96
N ILE A 73 3.31 9.49 7.06
CA ILE A 73 2.72 9.09 8.32
C ILE A 73 3.30 7.72 8.68
N PRO A 74 3.92 7.54 9.85
CA PRO A 74 4.53 6.28 10.24
C PRO A 74 3.60 5.09 10.07
N ASN A 75 4.08 4.06 9.37
CA ASN A 75 3.33 2.85 9.01
C ASN A 75 2.10 3.08 8.10
N MET A 76 2.00 4.25 7.49
CA MET A 76 0.96 4.55 6.49
C MET A 76 1.56 5.04 5.17
N GLY A 77 2.59 5.90 5.24
CA GLY A 77 3.23 6.50 4.06
C GLY A 77 2.65 7.85 3.68
N TRP A 78 2.83 8.24 2.44
CA TRP A 78 2.48 9.53 1.85
C TRP A 78 1.14 9.45 1.15
N HIS A 79 0.26 10.44 1.37
CA HIS A 79 -1.08 10.44 0.77
C HIS A 79 -1.19 11.51 -0.31
N PHE A 80 -1.73 11.11 -1.45
CA PHE A 80 -2.01 11.98 -2.59
C PHE A 80 -3.48 11.87 -2.96
N MET A 81 -4.20 12.97 -2.93
CA MET A 81 -5.64 13.04 -3.19
C MET A 81 -5.95 13.71 -4.51
N ASN A 82 -6.90 13.14 -5.25
CA ASN A 82 -7.52 13.80 -6.39
C ASN A 82 -8.88 14.41 -5.96
N PRO A 83 -8.99 15.74 -5.81
CA PRO A 83 -10.21 16.38 -5.31
C PRO A 83 -11.40 16.30 -6.27
N LYS A 84 -11.17 15.86 -7.52
CA LYS A 84 -12.24 15.67 -8.51
C LYS A 84 -12.94 14.30 -8.35
N VAL A 85 -12.39 13.38 -7.54
CA VAL A 85 -12.98 12.07 -7.26
C VAL A 85 -13.74 12.17 -5.94
N GLN A 86 -15.07 12.23 -6.02
CA GLN A 86 -15.93 12.41 -4.84
C GLN A 86 -16.76 11.18 -4.51
N ASP A 87 -17.12 10.39 -5.53
CA ASP A 87 -17.93 9.18 -5.36
C ASP A 87 -17.08 7.94 -5.14
N PHE A 88 -17.65 6.94 -4.45
CA PHE A 88 -17.00 5.65 -4.31
C PHE A 88 -16.99 4.92 -5.67
N ASP A 89 -15.81 4.79 -6.26
CA ASP A 89 -15.52 3.91 -7.39
C ASP A 89 -14.23 3.15 -7.08
N VAL A 90 -14.30 1.84 -7.07
CA VAL A 90 -13.15 0.97 -6.80
C VAL A 90 -12.00 1.17 -7.80
N ARG A 91 -12.31 1.62 -9.03
CA ARG A 91 -11.34 1.89 -10.09
C ARG A 91 -10.75 3.31 -10.04
N ARG A 92 -11.36 4.19 -9.27
CA ARG A 92 -10.92 5.58 -9.12
C ARG A 92 -10.88 5.95 -7.63
N PRO A 93 -9.90 5.44 -6.88
CA PRO A 93 -9.74 5.83 -5.49
C PRO A 93 -9.46 7.34 -5.38
N PRO A 94 -10.09 8.05 -4.46
CA PRO A 94 -9.80 9.47 -4.25
C PRO A 94 -8.40 9.71 -3.70
N ILE A 95 -7.83 8.75 -2.99
CA ILE A 95 -6.51 8.86 -2.38
C ILE A 95 -5.64 7.65 -2.76
N LEU A 96 -4.41 7.95 -3.17
CA LEU A 96 -3.33 7.00 -3.40
C LEU A 96 -2.32 7.13 -2.26
N VAL A 97 -1.97 6.00 -1.64
CA VAL A 97 -0.99 5.96 -0.54
C VAL A 97 0.30 5.36 -1.06
N TYR A 98 1.39 6.11 -0.94
CA TYR A 98 2.69 5.73 -1.44
C TYR A 98 3.69 5.51 -0.31
N GLU A 99 4.58 4.56 -0.50
CA GLU A 99 5.84 4.44 0.21
C GLU A 99 6.95 5.06 -0.65
N LYS A 100 7.81 5.87 -0.04
CA LYS A 100 9.04 6.35 -0.67
C LYS A 100 10.12 5.28 -0.47
N THR A 101 10.58 4.67 -1.54
CA THR A 101 11.54 3.55 -1.52
C THR A 101 12.96 3.96 -1.88
N GLY A 102 13.15 5.23 -2.25
CA GLY A 102 14.45 5.81 -2.57
C GLY A 102 14.36 7.33 -2.71
N PRO A 103 15.45 8.05 -2.99
CA PRO A 103 15.46 9.52 -3.07
C PRO A 103 14.38 10.07 -4.02
N THR A 104 14.16 9.39 -5.15
CA THR A 104 13.19 9.76 -6.19
C THR A 104 12.24 8.62 -6.56
N THR A 105 12.29 7.48 -5.87
CA THR A 105 11.50 6.30 -6.20
C THR A 105 10.33 6.12 -5.24
N TRP A 106 9.20 5.74 -5.81
CA TRP A 106 7.94 5.60 -5.11
C TRP A 106 7.27 4.28 -5.46
N GLN A 107 6.60 3.70 -4.49
CA GLN A 107 5.80 2.50 -4.66
C GLN A 107 4.40 2.76 -4.12
N LEU A 108 3.38 2.58 -4.97
CA LEU A 108 2.00 2.58 -4.50
C LEU A 108 1.81 1.44 -3.51
N ALA A 109 1.28 1.74 -2.34
CA ALA A 109 1.10 0.79 -1.25
C ALA A 109 -0.38 0.46 -1.05
N ALA A 110 -1.22 1.49 -0.91
CA ALA A 110 -2.64 1.32 -0.66
C ALA A 110 -3.49 2.31 -1.47
N LEU A 111 -4.77 1.97 -1.54
CA LEU A 111 -5.84 2.85 -1.99
C LEU A 111 -6.66 3.26 -0.77
N GLU A 112 -7.13 4.51 -0.73
CA GLU A 112 -7.90 4.99 0.40
C GLU A 112 -9.14 5.74 -0.04
N TRP A 113 -10.22 5.53 0.71
CA TRP A 113 -11.47 6.28 0.63
C TRP A 113 -11.75 6.89 2.00
N VAL A 114 -12.30 8.10 1.97
CA VAL A 114 -12.72 8.82 3.17
C VAL A 114 -14.21 9.10 3.13
N PHE A 115 -14.83 9.07 4.31
CA PHE A 115 -16.28 9.26 4.47
C PHE A 115 -16.54 10.21 5.65
N PRO A 116 -17.56 11.06 5.58
CA PRO A 116 -17.97 11.88 6.73
C PRO A 116 -18.47 11.04 7.91
N LYS A 117 -18.98 9.84 7.63
CA LYS A 117 -19.43 8.85 8.62
C LYS A 117 -19.32 7.45 8.04
N LYS A 118 -19.22 6.45 8.91
CA LYS A 118 -19.16 5.05 8.50
C LYS A 118 -20.36 4.70 7.61
N PRO A 119 -20.13 4.18 6.39
CA PRO A 119 -21.19 3.78 5.48
C PRO A 119 -22.08 2.70 6.09
N ALA A 120 -23.39 2.86 5.98
CA ALA A 120 -24.36 1.86 6.43
C ALA A 120 -24.25 0.54 5.68
N LYS A 121 -23.87 0.62 4.38
CA LYS A 121 -23.53 -0.53 3.55
C LYS A 121 -22.04 -0.45 3.24
N PRO A 122 -21.20 -1.35 3.82
CA PRO A 122 -19.78 -1.37 3.53
C PRO A 122 -19.53 -1.58 2.04
N PRO A 123 -18.63 -0.80 1.39
CA PRO A 123 -18.32 -0.96 -0.02
C PRO A 123 -17.56 -2.26 -0.32
N PHE A 124 -16.89 -2.82 0.69
CA PHE A 124 -16.26 -4.13 0.63
C PHE A 124 -16.76 -5.00 1.78
N PRO A 125 -16.91 -6.32 1.56
CA PRO A 125 -17.12 -7.26 2.65
C PRO A 125 -15.99 -7.16 3.68
N SER A 126 -16.33 -7.28 4.95
CA SER A 126 -15.34 -7.23 6.05
C SER A 126 -14.49 -5.97 6.13
N ALA A 127 -14.92 -4.86 5.49
CA ALA A 127 -14.23 -3.57 5.56
C ALA A 127 -14.00 -3.13 7.00
N ARG A 128 -12.76 -2.77 7.33
CA ARG A 128 -12.40 -2.13 8.59
C ARG A 128 -12.13 -0.66 8.34
N TYR A 129 -12.54 0.16 9.28
CA TYR A 129 -12.44 1.60 9.16
C TYR A 129 -11.51 2.16 10.22
N GLY A 130 -10.66 3.09 9.81
CA GLY A 130 -9.92 3.97 10.67
C GLY A 130 -10.64 5.31 10.87
N SER A 131 -9.94 6.25 11.48
CA SER A 131 -10.38 7.63 11.63
C SER A 131 -9.22 8.57 11.37
N PHE A 132 -9.53 9.74 10.85
CA PHE A 132 -8.59 10.84 10.72
C PHE A 132 -9.22 12.08 11.33
N PRO A 133 -8.59 12.71 12.36
CA PRO A 133 -9.17 13.85 13.04
C PRO A 133 -9.23 15.07 12.12
N ALA A 134 -10.12 16.01 12.43
CA ALA A 134 -10.25 17.27 11.73
C ALA A 134 -8.88 17.97 11.63
N ALA A 135 -8.51 18.42 10.44
CA ALA A 135 -7.19 18.97 10.21
C ALA A 135 -7.16 20.04 9.11
N CYS A 136 -6.22 20.97 9.25
CA CYS A 136 -5.79 21.90 8.22
C CYS A 136 -4.68 21.25 7.39
N HIS A 137 -4.77 21.31 6.07
CA HIS A 137 -3.76 20.80 5.15
C HIS A 137 -3.05 21.93 4.43
N TYR A 138 -1.78 21.69 4.09
CA TYR A 138 -0.90 22.65 3.46
C TYR A 138 -0.28 22.09 2.18
N ALA A 139 0.18 22.98 1.32
CA ALA A 139 0.59 22.65 -0.05
C ALA A 139 1.76 21.65 -0.15
N ASP A 140 2.51 21.47 0.92
CA ASP A 140 3.66 20.56 0.99
C ASP A 140 3.34 19.21 1.66
N GLY A 141 2.05 18.95 1.97
CA GLY A 141 1.60 17.77 2.68
C GLY A 141 1.74 17.84 4.21
N THR A 142 2.14 18.99 4.76
CA THR A 142 2.01 19.21 6.20
C THR A 142 0.54 19.26 6.56
N PHE A 143 0.15 18.68 7.70
CA PHE A 143 -1.19 18.82 8.26
C PHE A 143 -1.13 19.11 9.74
N VAL A 144 -2.10 19.90 10.22
CA VAL A 144 -2.19 20.31 11.62
C VAL A 144 -3.60 20.05 12.12
N PRO A 145 -3.79 19.19 13.14
CA PRO A 145 -5.11 18.97 13.72
C PRO A 145 -5.74 20.27 14.22
N GLN A 146 -6.92 20.59 13.74
CA GLN A 146 -7.70 21.76 14.14
C GLN A 146 -9.19 21.46 14.04
N ALA A 147 -9.93 21.75 15.10
CA ALA A 147 -11.35 21.46 15.21
C ALA A 147 -12.23 22.21 14.20
N SER A 148 -11.73 23.32 13.62
CA SER A 148 -12.48 24.15 12.66
C SER A 148 -11.55 24.89 11.71
N GLN A 149 -12.08 25.24 10.56
CA GLN A 149 -11.31 25.91 9.50
C GLN A 149 -10.82 27.32 9.89
N ASP A 150 -11.56 28.04 10.70
CA ASP A 150 -11.20 29.37 11.19
C ASP A 150 -9.94 29.38 12.06
N ARG A 151 -9.55 28.20 12.59
CA ARG A 151 -8.32 28.01 13.35
C ARG A 151 -7.11 27.65 12.49
N CYS A 152 -7.30 27.46 11.19
CA CYS A 152 -6.19 27.16 10.29
C CYS A 152 -5.33 28.40 10.05
N ALA A 153 -4.04 28.28 10.31
CA ALA A 153 -3.08 29.31 9.93
C ALA A 153 -2.98 29.42 8.39
N LYS A 154 -2.68 30.62 7.88
CA LYS A 154 -2.50 30.83 6.43
C LYS A 154 -1.31 30.05 5.86
N THR A 155 -0.36 29.71 6.71
CA THR A 155 0.84 28.93 6.38
C THR A 155 1.10 27.88 7.46
N ALA A 156 1.71 26.76 7.06
CA ALA A 156 2.14 25.73 8.00
C ALA A 156 3.18 26.27 8.99
N PRO A 157 3.04 26.01 10.30
CA PRO A 157 3.92 26.59 11.32
C PRO A 157 5.40 26.24 11.11
N ASP A 158 5.68 25.01 10.69
CA ASP A 158 7.05 24.48 10.61
C ASP A 158 7.71 24.68 9.25
N THR A 159 6.93 24.79 8.17
CA THR A 159 7.45 24.80 6.79
C THR A 159 7.14 26.08 6.02
N GLY A 160 6.17 26.88 6.50
CA GLY A 160 5.71 28.07 5.79
C GLY A 160 4.85 27.77 4.54
N ALA A 161 4.53 26.49 4.27
CA ALA A 161 3.71 26.10 3.13
C ALA A 161 2.30 26.71 3.24
N ALA A 162 1.73 27.13 2.09
CA ALA A 162 0.41 27.76 2.05
C ALA A 162 -0.71 26.81 2.45
N PHE A 163 -1.72 27.31 3.18
CA PHE A 163 -2.95 26.58 3.48
C PHE A 163 -3.68 26.19 2.19
N THR A 164 -4.21 24.97 2.16
CA THR A 164 -4.97 24.46 0.99
C THR A 164 -6.43 24.19 1.32
N PHE A 165 -6.70 23.36 2.33
CA PHE A 165 -8.06 23.03 2.76
C PHE A 165 -8.09 22.54 4.21
N TRP A 166 -9.28 22.51 4.77
CA TRP A 166 -9.60 21.89 6.04
C TRP A 166 -10.67 20.82 5.83
N HIS A 167 -10.67 19.79 6.66
CA HIS A 167 -11.75 18.79 6.72
C HIS A 167 -12.15 18.51 8.18
N PRO A 168 -13.42 18.16 8.45
CA PRO A 168 -13.86 17.66 9.75
C PRO A 168 -13.31 16.26 10.01
N ASP A 169 -13.64 15.68 11.17
CA ASP A 169 -13.34 14.27 11.44
C ASP A 169 -13.84 13.37 10.31
N LEU A 170 -13.00 12.46 9.85
CA LEU A 170 -13.28 11.54 8.78
C LEU A 170 -13.15 10.09 9.23
N VAL A 171 -13.94 9.24 8.59
CA VAL A 171 -13.79 7.78 8.63
C VAL A 171 -13.00 7.36 7.42
N THR A 172 -11.93 6.60 7.61
CA THR A 172 -11.00 6.18 6.56
C THR A 172 -11.15 4.69 6.25
N LEU A 173 -10.93 4.32 5.00
CA LEU A 173 -10.90 2.94 4.54
C LEU A 173 -9.67 2.73 3.67
N HIS A 174 -8.65 2.12 4.24
CA HIS A 174 -7.47 1.69 3.50
C HIS A 174 -7.70 0.31 2.87
N VAL A 175 -7.15 0.13 1.67
CA VAL A 175 -7.07 -1.16 0.98
C VAL A 175 -5.63 -1.39 0.54
N TRP A 176 -4.89 -2.20 1.30
CA TRP A 176 -3.48 -2.53 1.04
C TRP A 176 -3.36 -3.49 -0.14
N LEU A 177 -3.60 -2.96 -1.33
CA LEU A 177 -3.70 -3.74 -2.55
C LEU A 177 -2.35 -3.96 -3.24
N TRP A 178 -1.43 -3.01 -3.09
CA TRP A 178 -0.16 -2.96 -3.79
C TRP A 178 1.03 -3.40 -2.93
N TYR A 179 0.86 -3.33 -1.63
CA TYR A 179 1.87 -3.72 -0.65
C TYR A 179 1.28 -4.76 0.31
N PRO A 180 1.97 -5.86 0.61
CA PRO A 180 1.46 -6.85 1.57
C PRO A 180 1.32 -6.20 2.94
N ASN A 181 0.26 -6.56 3.67
CA ASN A 181 0.05 -6.10 5.02
C ASN A 181 -0.22 -7.31 5.94
N PRO A 182 0.69 -7.62 6.89
CA PRO A 182 0.51 -8.75 7.81
C PRO A 182 -0.70 -8.58 8.74
N ASP A 183 -1.13 -7.33 8.99
CA ASP A 183 -2.29 -7.02 9.82
C ASP A 183 -3.61 -7.07 9.04
N GLY A 184 -3.54 -7.34 7.74
CA GLY A 184 -4.68 -7.58 6.86
C GLY A 184 -4.97 -6.44 5.89
N PHE A 185 -5.83 -6.76 4.91
CA PHE A 185 -6.17 -5.92 3.76
C PHE A 185 -6.73 -4.54 4.13
N PHE A 186 -7.48 -4.47 5.23
CA PHE A 186 -8.21 -3.28 5.69
C PHE A 186 -7.64 -2.71 6.99
N ALA A 187 -6.43 -3.09 7.38
CA ALA A 187 -5.80 -2.49 8.56
C ALA A 187 -5.55 -1.00 8.33
N SER A 188 -5.67 -0.21 9.38
CA SER A 188 -5.44 1.25 9.29
C SER A 188 -3.98 1.59 9.03
N THR A 189 -3.07 0.73 9.46
CA THR A 189 -1.62 0.88 9.30
C THR A 189 -1.01 -0.38 8.71
N ASN A 190 0.21 -0.29 8.18
CA ASN A 190 0.97 -1.40 7.65
C ASN A 190 2.40 -1.37 8.22
N PRO A 191 2.78 -2.32 9.08
CA PRO A 191 4.10 -2.30 9.71
C PRO A 191 5.27 -2.50 8.73
N LEU A 192 4.99 -2.88 7.48
CA LEU A 192 6.01 -3.01 6.44
C LEU A 192 6.29 -1.69 5.70
N VAL A 193 5.39 -0.71 5.78
CA VAL A 193 5.62 0.64 5.24
C VAL A 193 6.52 1.41 6.20
N LYS A 194 7.68 1.82 5.72
CA LYS A 194 8.71 2.47 6.53
C LYS A 194 9.10 3.82 5.94
N PRO A 195 9.46 4.80 6.79
CA PRO A 195 10.08 6.01 6.29
C PRO A 195 11.35 5.67 5.49
N PHE A 196 11.54 6.32 4.36
CA PHE A 196 12.81 6.23 3.65
C PHE A 196 13.85 7.08 4.42
N ASN A 197 14.82 6.41 5.02
CA ASN A 197 15.90 7.03 5.82
C ASN A 197 17.21 7.14 5.03
N GLY A 198 17.16 7.01 3.71
CA GLY A 198 18.31 7.18 2.84
C GLY A 198 18.47 8.66 2.46
N GLU A 199 19.23 9.39 3.21
CA GLU A 199 19.84 10.65 2.81
C GLU A 199 21.23 10.41 2.21
#